data_5b98b20d4f9e27eb5731d361149a0071
#
_entry.id   5b98b20d4f9e27eb5731d361149a0071
#
_cell.length_a   1.000
_cell.length_b   1.000
_cell.length_c   1.000
_cell.angle_alpha   90.00
_cell.angle_beta   90.00
_cell.angle_gamma   90.00
#
_symmetry.space_group_name_H-M   'P 1'
#
loop_
_entity.id
_entity.type
_entity.pdbx_description
1 polymer ?
#
loop_
_entity_poly.entity_id
_entity_poly.type
_entity_poly.pdbx_seq_one_letter_code
_entity_poly.pdbx_strand_id
1 'polypeptide(L)'
;AITSQPPDVYFPEVGNKWNHVTPPLAIDFQPAINHALGNESLLGRDIQKALENRAFAEPPPWGNIIGQTRPRENPHGLILLNGKIAAKWGDTKRSDITFSVAKSFLSLCAGLLQDDGLIPDFDEPISMLVDDDGFDSPHNKKITWRHMLQMTSEWQGSMWGKPDQVDHNRDLNMSPKDNANKGNARILKTPGSFWEYNDVRVNRLALALLRVAKRPLPDLLRERIMDPIGASEDWEWHGYNNSWIMIENQKIQ
;
A
#
# COMPACT_ATOMS: atom_id res chain seq x y z
N ALA A 1 -12.82 -20.22 -3.96
CA ALA A 1 -12.10 -21.44 -3.60
C ALA A 1 -10.99 -21.64 -4.61
N ILE A 2 -9.72 -21.55 -4.18
CA ILE A 2 -8.55 -21.95 -4.98
C ILE A 2 -8.59 -23.49 -5.00
N THR A 3 -9.18 -24.03 -6.03
CA THR A 3 -9.24 -25.46 -6.23
C THR A 3 -7.95 -25.91 -6.90
N SER A 4 -7.22 -26.79 -6.24
CA SER A 4 -6.03 -27.53 -6.63
C SER A 4 -4.79 -26.70 -6.94
N GLN A 5 -3.81 -26.74 -6.05
CA GLN A 5 -2.43 -26.37 -6.33
C GLN A 5 -1.90 -27.21 -7.50
N PRO A 6 -1.11 -26.60 -8.40
CA PRO A 6 -0.37 -27.38 -9.37
C PRO A 6 0.51 -28.40 -8.60
N PRO A 7 0.58 -29.67 -9.03
CA PRO A 7 1.20 -30.75 -8.27
C PRO A 7 2.69 -30.56 -7.93
N ASP A 8 3.34 -29.58 -8.54
CA ASP A 8 4.80 -29.35 -8.39
C ASP A 8 5.16 -28.04 -7.67
N VAL A 9 4.20 -27.34 -7.06
CA VAL A 9 4.48 -26.09 -6.33
C VAL A 9 4.69 -26.39 -4.85
N TYR A 10 5.91 -26.15 -4.38
CA TYR A 10 6.27 -26.24 -2.97
C TYR A 10 5.93 -24.95 -2.24
N PHE A 11 5.23 -25.06 -1.13
CA PHE A 11 5.03 -23.98 -0.18
C PHE A 11 5.75 -24.35 1.11
N PRO A 12 6.68 -23.50 1.61
CA PRO A 12 7.34 -23.78 2.87
C PRO A 12 6.32 -23.74 4.02
N GLU A 13 6.48 -24.62 4.98
CA GLU A 13 5.72 -24.57 6.23
C GLU A 13 6.18 -23.38 7.09
N VAL A 14 5.29 -22.87 7.92
CA VAL A 14 5.58 -21.81 8.88
C VAL A 14 6.78 -22.17 9.74
N GLY A 15 7.71 -21.25 9.89
CA GLY A 15 8.92 -21.42 10.71
C GLY A 15 10.01 -22.27 10.07
N ASN A 16 9.79 -22.86 8.91
CA ASN A 16 10.80 -23.61 8.19
C ASN A 16 11.71 -22.71 7.35
N LYS A 17 12.96 -23.12 7.20
CA LYS A 17 13.86 -22.47 6.24
C LYS A 17 13.40 -22.76 4.83
N TRP A 18 13.32 -21.72 4.03
CA TRP A 18 13.00 -21.86 2.61
C TRP A 18 14.03 -22.75 1.90
N ASN A 19 13.56 -23.76 1.19
CA ASN A 19 14.41 -24.63 0.41
C ASN A 19 14.97 -23.90 -0.81
N HIS A 20 16.19 -24.25 -1.17
CA HIS A 20 16.83 -23.81 -2.41
C HIS A 20 16.59 -24.81 -3.52
N VAL A 21 16.56 -24.31 -4.75
CA VAL A 21 16.55 -25.18 -5.93
C VAL A 21 17.89 -25.91 -5.99
N THR A 22 17.85 -27.23 -6.23
CA THR A 22 19.05 -28.05 -6.34
C THR A 22 19.64 -27.93 -7.74
N PRO A 23 20.94 -27.64 -7.92
CA PRO A 23 21.62 -27.72 -9.21
C PRO A 23 21.67 -29.17 -9.75
N PRO A 24 21.79 -29.37 -11.06
CA PRO A 24 21.93 -28.35 -12.09
C PRO A 24 20.59 -27.79 -12.53
N LEU A 25 20.46 -26.47 -12.52
CA LEU A 25 19.39 -25.76 -13.20
C LEU A 25 19.84 -25.41 -14.60
N ALA A 26 18.99 -25.67 -15.58
CA ALA A 26 19.22 -25.23 -16.96
C ALA A 26 19.10 -23.69 -17.13
N ILE A 27 18.60 -23.00 -16.08
CA ILE A 27 18.34 -21.55 -16.10
C ILE A 27 19.46 -20.83 -15.35
N ASP A 28 20.14 -19.90 -16.04
CA ASP A 28 21.08 -18.98 -15.42
C ASP A 28 20.35 -17.67 -15.06
N PHE A 29 20.29 -17.36 -13.76
CA PHE A 29 19.67 -16.13 -13.25
C PHE A 29 20.64 -14.94 -13.16
N GLN A 30 21.93 -15.13 -13.46
CA GLN A 30 22.93 -14.06 -13.35
C GLN A 30 22.61 -12.85 -14.24
N PRO A 31 22.10 -13.00 -15.49
CA PRO A 31 21.69 -11.85 -16.30
C PRO A 31 20.59 -11.02 -15.63
N ALA A 32 19.62 -11.65 -14.99
CA ALA A 32 18.54 -10.96 -14.27
C ALA A 32 19.07 -10.20 -13.04
N ILE A 33 19.99 -10.82 -12.28
CA ILE A 33 20.65 -10.19 -11.14
C ILE A 33 21.47 -8.97 -11.61
N ASN A 34 22.27 -9.13 -12.65
CA ASN A 34 23.10 -8.04 -13.21
C ASN A 34 22.20 -6.89 -13.69
N HIS A 35 21.09 -7.19 -14.34
CA HIS A 35 20.12 -6.19 -14.78
C HIS A 35 19.54 -5.43 -13.57
N ALA A 36 19.10 -6.11 -12.55
CA ALA A 36 18.56 -5.50 -11.33
C ALA A 36 19.58 -4.58 -10.64
N LEU A 37 20.83 -5.04 -10.52
CA LEU A 37 21.92 -4.26 -9.91
C LEU A 37 22.33 -3.05 -10.76
N GLY A 38 22.26 -3.16 -12.09
CA GLY A 38 22.60 -2.08 -13.03
C GLY A 38 21.48 -1.07 -13.25
N ASN A 39 20.26 -1.34 -12.78
CA ASN A 39 19.07 -0.50 -13.01
C ASN A 39 18.40 -0.11 -11.68
N GLU A 40 19.20 0.36 -10.73
CA GLU A 40 18.65 0.89 -9.48
C GLU A 40 17.73 2.09 -9.77
N SER A 41 16.68 2.24 -8.96
CA SER A 41 15.79 3.39 -9.04
C SER A 41 16.53 4.71 -8.99
N LEU A 42 16.10 5.67 -9.83
CA LEU A 42 16.64 7.03 -9.84
C LEU A 42 16.32 7.82 -8.56
N LEU A 43 15.38 7.35 -7.76
CA LEU A 43 15.13 7.91 -6.43
C LEU A 43 16.36 7.65 -5.55
N GLY A 44 17.00 8.69 -5.08
CA GLY A 44 18.21 8.58 -4.25
C GLY A 44 17.99 7.72 -3.01
N ARG A 45 19.05 7.16 -2.45
CA ARG A 45 18.97 6.31 -1.24
C ARG A 45 18.65 7.12 0.02
N ASP A 46 19.06 8.37 0.08
CA ASP A 46 18.60 9.33 1.08
C ASP A 46 17.17 9.78 0.74
N ILE A 47 16.20 9.05 1.30
CA ILE A 47 14.78 9.26 1.01
C ILE A 47 14.33 10.62 1.48
N GLN A 48 14.78 11.09 2.63
CA GLN A 48 14.41 12.40 3.13
C GLN A 48 14.82 13.50 2.16
N LYS A 49 16.08 13.50 1.74
CA LYS A 49 16.61 14.45 0.76
C LYS A 49 15.90 14.36 -0.59
N ALA A 50 15.57 13.15 -1.05
CA ALA A 50 14.82 12.95 -2.28
C ALA A 50 13.42 13.58 -2.20
N LEU A 51 12.73 13.42 -1.08
CA LEU A 51 11.40 14.00 -0.85
C LEU A 51 11.47 15.53 -0.69
N GLU A 52 12.44 16.06 0.05
CA GLU A 52 12.71 17.50 0.16
C GLU A 52 12.97 18.14 -1.20
N ASN A 53 13.63 17.43 -2.10
CA ASN A 53 13.84 17.83 -3.49
C ASN A 53 12.61 17.59 -4.40
N ARG A 54 11.44 17.30 -3.80
CA ARG A 54 10.16 17.16 -4.48
C ARG A 54 10.14 16.03 -5.51
N ALA A 55 10.72 14.89 -5.17
CA ALA A 55 10.77 13.71 -6.03
C ALA A 55 9.39 13.25 -6.55
N PHE A 56 8.32 13.51 -5.79
CA PHE A 56 6.94 13.17 -6.16
C PHE A 56 6.14 14.37 -6.70
N ALA A 57 6.80 15.49 -6.99
CA ALA A 57 6.20 16.70 -7.58
C ALA A 57 4.97 17.24 -6.82
N GLU A 58 4.89 17.04 -5.51
CA GLU A 58 3.77 17.57 -4.72
C GLU A 58 3.80 19.09 -4.67
N PRO A 59 2.66 19.76 -4.94
CA PRO A 59 2.61 21.22 -4.87
C PRO A 59 2.69 21.70 -3.41
N PRO A 60 3.31 22.87 -3.15
CA PRO A 60 3.26 23.48 -1.82
C PRO A 60 1.81 23.82 -1.42
N PRO A 61 1.46 23.72 -0.11
CA PRO A 61 2.30 23.36 1.03
C PRO A 61 2.37 21.86 1.33
N TRP A 62 1.81 20.99 0.48
CA TRP A 62 1.53 19.58 0.79
C TRP A 62 2.71 18.63 0.56
N GLY A 63 3.84 19.13 0.07
CA GLY A 63 5.06 18.32 -0.10
C GLY A 63 5.87 18.13 1.20
N ASN A 64 5.39 18.60 2.35
CA ASN A 64 6.07 18.43 3.62
C ASN A 64 6.06 16.96 4.06
N ILE A 65 7.20 16.48 4.54
CA ILE A 65 7.34 15.14 5.11
C ILE A 65 6.70 15.16 6.49
N ILE A 66 5.70 14.31 6.72
CA ILE A 66 4.98 14.20 7.98
C ILE A 66 5.13 12.84 8.66
N GLY A 67 5.76 11.89 7.99
CA GLY A 67 6.06 10.55 8.50
C GLY A 67 7.56 10.34 8.70
N GLN A 68 7.91 9.16 9.22
CA GLN A 68 9.31 8.77 9.36
C GLN A 68 9.89 8.37 8.01
N THR A 69 11.16 8.68 7.80
CA THR A 69 11.95 8.22 6.66
C THR A 69 13.19 7.49 7.14
N ARG A 70 13.63 6.53 6.34
CA ARG A 70 14.92 5.83 6.53
C ARG A 70 15.66 5.80 5.20
N PRO A 71 16.99 5.90 5.17
CA PRO A 71 17.75 5.67 3.97
C PRO A 71 17.51 4.27 3.42
N ARG A 72 17.46 4.12 2.10
CA ARG A 72 17.50 2.81 1.44
C ARG A 72 18.93 2.27 1.44
N GLU A 73 19.04 0.96 1.53
CA GLU A 73 20.33 0.29 1.37
C GLU A 73 20.58 -0.13 -0.10
N ASN A 74 21.64 -0.93 -0.29
CA ASN A 74 21.95 -1.50 -1.58
C ASN A 74 20.79 -2.37 -2.11
N PRO A 75 20.61 -2.43 -3.44
CA PRO A 75 19.59 -3.27 -4.04
C PRO A 75 19.73 -4.73 -3.58
N HIS A 76 18.61 -5.30 -3.19
CA HIS A 76 18.51 -6.71 -2.83
C HIS A 76 17.29 -7.33 -3.50
N GLY A 77 17.29 -8.63 -3.65
CA GLY A 77 16.19 -9.33 -4.28
C GLY A 77 16.25 -10.83 -4.15
N LEU A 78 15.15 -11.45 -4.50
CA LEU A 78 14.90 -12.87 -4.41
C LEU A 78 14.13 -13.35 -5.63
N ILE A 79 14.54 -14.49 -6.19
CA ILE A 79 13.80 -15.19 -7.24
C ILE A 79 13.34 -16.53 -6.67
N LEU A 80 12.05 -16.78 -6.73
CA LEU A 80 11.47 -18.07 -6.41
C LEU A 80 11.11 -18.83 -7.67
N LEU A 81 11.42 -20.11 -7.70
CA LEU A 81 11.00 -21.05 -8.74
C LEU A 81 10.30 -22.24 -8.06
N ASN A 82 9.02 -22.42 -8.38
CA ASN A 82 8.18 -23.47 -7.77
C ASN A 82 8.26 -23.47 -6.22
N GLY A 83 8.19 -22.28 -5.61
CA GLY A 83 8.23 -22.09 -4.17
C GLY A 83 9.62 -22.24 -3.51
N LYS A 84 10.67 -22.53 -4.28
CA LYS A 84 12.04 -22.65 -3.78
C LYS A 84 12.89 -21.46 -4.20
N ILE A 85 13.87 -21.10 -3.37
CA ILE A 85 14.81 -20.02 -3.70
C ILE A 85 15.71 -20.47 -4.85
N ALA A 86 15.59 -19.83 -6.00
CA ALA A 86 16.42 -20.06 -7.17
C ALA A 86 17.63 -19.13 -7.21
N ALA A 87 17.44 -17.88 -6.82
CA ALA A 87 18.52 -16.91 -6.71
C ALA A 87 18.21 -15.86 -5.63
N LYS A 88 19.25 -15.27 -5.06
CA LYS A 88 19.15 -14.13 -4.15
C LYS A 88 20.41 -13.26 -4.27
N TRP A 89 20.24 -11.97 -4.01
CA TRP A 89 21.36 -11.02 -3.96
C TRP A 89 21.09 -9.94 -2.92
N GLY A 90 22.16 -9.33 -2.40
CA GLY A 90 22.08 -8.32 -1.35
C GLY A 90 21.59 -8.90 -0.01
N ASP A 91 21.22 -8.01 0.92
CA ASP A 91 20.68 -8.40 2.21
C ASP A 91 19.16 -8.60 2.13
N THR A 92 18.73 -9.82 1.84
CA THR A 92 17.31 -10.19 1.71
C THR A 92 16.57 -10.29 3.04
N LYS A 93 17.24 -10.10 4.17
CA LYS A 93 16.62 -10.07 5.50
C LYS A 93 16.30 -8.66 5.97
N ARG A 94 16.83 -7.66 5.28
CA ARG A 94 16.62 -6.28 5.65
C ARG A 94 15.19 -5.84 5.37
N SER A 95 14.56 -5.20 6.34
CA SER A 95 13.34 -4.41 6.14
C SER A 95 13.69 -3.07 5.53
N ASP A 96 13.05 -2.73 4.43
CA ASP A 96 13.25 -1.46 3.74
C ASP A 96 11.91 -0.77 3.50
N ILE A 97 11.93 0.53 3.17
CA ILE A 97 10.70 1.28 2.91
C ILE A 97 9.97 0.72 1.68
N THR A 98 8.71 0.36 1.84
CA THR A 98 7.91 -0.28 0.78
C THR A 98 7.16 0.71 -0.08
N PHE A 99 7.13 2.00 0.29
CA PHE A 99 6.31 3.02 -0.38
C PHE A 99 4.88 2.53 -0.61
N SER A 100 4.41 2.62 -1.84
CA SER A 100 3.02 2.29 -2.19
C SER A 100 2.66 0.80 -2.14
N VAL A 101 3.62 -0.10 -1.93
CA VAL A 101 3.29 -1.50 -1.61
C VAL A 101 2.49 -1.59 -0.30
N ALA A 102 2.59 -0.59 0.59
CA ALA A 102 1.71 -0.46 1.76
C ALA A 102 0.21 -0.51 1.40
N LYS A 103 -0.18 -0.07 0.20
CA LYS A 103 -1.57 -0.15 -0.27
C LYS A 103 -2.05 -1.59 -0.48
N SER A 104 -1.14 -2.50 -0.84
CA SER A 104 -1.45 -3.94 -0.92
C SER A 104 -1.72 -4.53 0.46
N PHE A 105 -0.95 -4.14 1.47
CA PHE A 105 -1.23 -4.54 2.86
C PHE A 105 -2.55 -3.95 3.36
N LEU A 106 -2.87 -2.72 2.98
CA LEU A 106 -4.17 -2.12 3.30
C LEU A 106 -5.33 -2.91 2.67
N SER A 107 -5.19 -3.36 1.43
CA SER A 107 -6.22 -4.19 0.77
C SER A 107 -6.39 -5.55 1.45
N LEU A 108 -5.31 -6.14 2.00
CA LEU A 108 -5.40 -7.35 2.81
C LEU A 108 -6.20 -7.10 4.09
N CYS A 109 -5.99 -5.96 4.77
CA CYS A 109 -6.80 -5.59 5.93
C CYS A 109 -8.29 -5.48 5.57
N ALA A 110 -8.62 -4.89 4.41
CA ALA A 110 -10.01 -4.84 3.95
C ALA A 110 -10.59 -6.25 3.74
N GLY A 111 -9.81 -7.17 3.14
CA GLY A 111 -10.19 -8.57 2.99
C GLY A 111 -10.45 -9.27 4.31
N LEU A 112 -9.60 -9.03 5.32
CA LEU A 112 -9.80 -9.57 6.66
C LEU A 112 -11.09 -9.07 7.32
N LEU A 113 -11.41 -7.78 7.16
CA LEU A 113 -12.66 -7.22 7.69
C LEU A 113 -13.89 -7.78 6.99
N GLN A 114 -13.77 -8.12 5.69
CA GLN A 114 -14.83 -8.84 4.98
C GLN A 114 -14.94 -10.28 5.46
N ASP A 115 -13.84 -10.99 5.66
CA ASP A 115 -13.81 -12.35 6.17
C ASP A 115 -14.43 -12.45 7.57
N ASP A 116 -14.20 -11.44 8.41
CA ASP A 116 -14.80 -11.31 9.73
C ASP A 116 -16.29 -10.85 9.70
N GLY A 117 -16.85 -10.59 8.53
CA GLY A 117 -18.24 -10.11 8.36
C GLY A 117 -18.47 -8.67 8.78
N LEU A 118 -17.41 -7.91 9.09
CA LEU A 118 -17.50 -6.50 9.48
C LEU A 118 -17.75 -5.59 8.26
N ILE A 119 -17.34 -6.03 7.08
CA ILE A 119 -17.71 -5.44 5.78
C ILE A 119 -18.40 -6.56 4.98
N PRO A 120 -19.74 -6.66 5.04
CA PRO A 120 -20.45 -7.77 4.40
C PRO A 120 -20.32 -7.82 2.89
N ASP A 121 -20.31 -6.66 2.24
CA ASP A 121 -20.19 -6.53 0.80
C ASP A 121 -19.37 -5.29 0.41
N PHE A 122 -18.37 -5.48 -0.46
CA PHE A 122 -17.58 -4.36 -0.97
C PHE A 122 -18.34 -3.45 -1.94
N ASP A 123 -19.47 -3.87 -2.44
CA ASP A 123 -20.33 -3.07 -3.32
C ASP A 123 -21.33 -2.20 -2.54
N GLU A 124 -21.40 -2.36 -1.22
CA GLU A 124 -22.17 -1.49 -0.33
C GLU A 124 -21.48 -0.13 -0.12
N PRO A 125 -22.25 0.96 -0.02
CA PRO A 125 -21.72 2.30 0.30
C PRO A 125 -21.01 2.30 1.66
N ILE A 126 -19.85 2.97 1.71
CA ILE A 126 -19.08 3.10 2.95
C ILE A 126 -19.88 3.82 4.05
N SER A 127 -20.72 4.78 3.65
CA SER A 127 -21.58 5.53 4.57
C SER A 127 -22.56 4.68 5.38
N MET A 128 -22.78 3.42 5.01
CA MET A 128 -23.62 2.51 5.79
C MET A 128 -22.92 1.99 7.06
N LEU A 129 -21.60 1.96 7.08
CA LEU A 129 -20.80 1.44 8.20
C LEU A 129 -19.95 2.52 8.88
N VAL A 130 -19.67 3.60 8.19
CA VAL A 130 -18.80 4.68 8.66
C VAL A 130 -19.63 5.95 8.79
N ASP A 131 -19.95 6.30 10.02
CA ASP A 131 -20.67 7.50 10.38
C ASP A 131 -19.69 8.62 10.74
N ASP A 132 -19.22 9.30 9.71
CA ASP A 132 -18.40 10.51 9.81
C ASP A 132 -18.66 11.42 8.60
N ASP A 133 -18.19 12.65 8.66
CA ASP A 133 -18.43 13.68 7.65
C ASP A 133 -17.80 13.39 6.26
N GLY A 134 -16.95 12.39 6.17
CA GLY A 134 -16.21 12.09 4.95
C GLY A 134 -17.04 11.45 3.84
N PHE A 135 -18.21 10.85 4.17
CA PHE A 135 -19.08 10.21 3.18
C PHE A 135 -20.51 10.79 3.17
N ASP A 136 -20.72 11.98 3.72
CA ASP A 136 -22.06 12.58 3.88
C ASP A 136 -22.57 13.35 2.68
N SER A 137 -21.67 13.84 1.83
CA SER A 137 -22.07 14.60 0.66
C SER A 137 -22.90 13.75 -0.34
N PRO A 138 -23.80 14.34 -1.12
CA PRO A 138 -24.56 13.60 -2.14
C PRO A 138 -23.68 12.87 -3.16
N HIS A 139 -22.42 13.30 -3.34
CA HIS A 139 -21.44 12.64 -4.18
C HIS A 139 -20.79 11.47 -3.43
N ASN A 140 -20.23 11.72 -2.26
CA ASN A 140 -19.48 10.72 -1.51
C ASN A 140 -20.35 9.58 -0.94
N LYS A 141 -21.63 9.83 -0.66
CA LYS A 141 -22.59 8.78 -0.22
C LYS A 141 -22.73 7.61 -1.18
N LYS A 142 -22.36 7.78 -2.44
CA LYS A 142 -22.43 6.74 -3.48
C LYS A 142 -21.16 5.89 -3.55
N ILE A 143 -20.14 6.25 -2.80
CA ILE A 143 -18.84 5.59 -2.86
C ILE A 143 -18.92 4.28 -2.08
N THR A 144 -18.55 3.19 -2.75
CA THR A 144 -18.46 1.87 -2.16
C THR A 144 -17.03 1.55 -1.74
N TRP A 145 -16.86 0.52 -0.93
CA TRP A 145 -15.55 -0.02 -0.57
C TRP A 145 -14.76 -0.42 -1.82
N ARG A 146 -15.42 -1.07 -2.79
CA ARG A 146 -14.81 -1.44 -4.07
C ARG A 146 -14.28 -0.24 -4.83
N HIS A 147 -15.02 0.85 -4.89
CA HIS A 147 -14.57 2.07 -5.56
C HIS A 147 -13.28 2.62 -4.93
N MET A 148 -13.17 2.60 -3.61
CA MET A 148 -11.94 3.04 -2.91
C MET A 148 -10.78 2.07 -3.15
N LEU A 149 -11.01 0.76 -3.04
CA LEU A 149 -10.00 -0.28 -3.27
C LEU A 149 -9.46 -0.28 -4.69
N GLN A 150 -10.29 0.04 -5.67
CA GLN A 150 -9.91 0.09 -7.09
C GLN A 150 -9.42 1.46 -7.55
N MET A 151 -9.33 2.45 -6.66
CA MET A 151 -8.98 3.84 -7.00
C MET A 151 -9.90 4.50 -8.02
N THR A 152 -11.19 4.13 -8.00
CA THR A 152 -12.24 4.69 -8.86
C THR A 152 -13.27 5.50 -8.09
N SER A 153 -12.99 5.84 -6.84
CA SER A 153 -13.97 6.43 -5.93
C SER A 153 -14.38 7.86 -6.29
N GLU A 154 -13.46 8.63 -6.86
CA GLU A 154 -13.68 10.07 -7.05
C GLU A 154 -14.09 10.79 -5.73
N TRP A 155 -13.66 10.23 -4.58
CA TRP A 155 -13.93 10.84 -3.28
C TRP A 155 -13.41 12.27 -3.24
N GLN A 156 -14.22 13.17 -2.70
CA GLN A 156 -13.90 14.59 -2.54
C GLN A 156 -13.79 14.94 -1.07
N GLY A 157 -12.66 15.51 -0.69
CA GLY A 157 -12.44 15.96 0.67
C GLY A 157 -10.99 16.25 1.00
N SER A 158 -10.72 16.38 2.28
CA SER A 158 -9.37 16.60 2.79
C SER A 158 -9.05 15.64 3.93
N MET A 159 -7.81 15.19 3.97
CA MET A 159 -7.24 14.42 5.07
C MET A 159 -6.11 15.24 5.70
N TRP A 160 -6.25 15.61 6.97
CA TRP A 160 -5.26 16.40 7.71
C TRP A 160 -4.82 17.70 7.00
N GLY A 161 -5.78 18.37 6.36
CA GLY A 161 -5.51 19.60 5.61
C GLY A 161 -4.97 19.40 4.20
N LYS A 162 -4.78 18.16 3.76
CA LYS A 162 -4.36 17.82 2.39
C LYS A 162 -5.60 17.42 1.57
N PRO A 163 -6.02 18.22 0.57
CA PRO A 163 -7.18 17.89 -0.25
C PRO A 163 -6.86 16.80 -1.26
N ASP A 164 -7.86 16.02 -1.67
CA ASP A 164 -7.73 15.00 -2.72
C ASP A 164 -7.28 15.58 -4.06
N GLN A 165 -7.60 16.85 -4.30
CA GLN A 165 -7.17 17.60 -5.49
C GLN A 165 -5.65 17.57 -5.72
N VAL A 166 -4.83 17.42 -4.68
CA VAL A 166 -3.37 17.37 -4.80
C VAL A 166 -2.89 16.32 -5.78
N ASP A 167 -3.63 15.24 -5.92
CA ASP A 167 -3.32 14.13 -6.83
C ASP A 167 -4.17 14.12 -8.10
N HIS A 168 -5.00 15.15 -8.35
CA HIS A 168 -5.71 15.25 -9.62
C HIS A 168 -4.72 15.38 -10.79
N ASN A 169 -5.02 14.74 -11.90
CA ASN A 169 -4.20 14.73 -13.12
C ASN A 169 -2.77 14.20 -12.89
N ARG A 170 -2.58 13.33 -11.90
CA ARG A 170 -1.29 12.73 -11.60
C ARG A 170 -0.88 11.73 -12.68
N ASP A 171 0.33 11.88 -13.23
CA ASP A 171 0.98 10.88 -14.04
C ASP A 171 1.88 9.99 -13.17
N LEU A 172 1.88 8.69 -13.43
CA LEU A 172 2.70 7.74 -12.67
C LEU A 172 4.16 7.67 -13.13
N ASN A 173 4.50 8.27 -14.27
CA ASN A 173 5.87 8.33 -14.77
C ASN A 173 6.79 9.20 -13.90
N MET A 174 6.27 9.92 -12.92
CA MET A 174 7.00 10.73 -11.95
C MET A 174 7.92 11.80 -12.58
N SER A 175 7.83 12.01 -13.88
CA SER A 175 8.55 13.12 -14.53
C SER A 175 7.89 14.44 -14.15
N PRO A 176 8.66 15.49 -13.79
CA PRO A 176 8.10 16.81 -13.54
C PRO A 176 7.33 17.36 -14.74
N LYS A 177 7.71 17.00 -15.95
CA LYS A 177 7.03 17.41 -17.19
C LYS A 177 5.66 16.75 -17.29
N ASP A 178 5.57 15.45 -17.04
CA ASP A 178 4.33 14.68 -17.12
C ASP A 178 3.35 15.06 -16.00
N ASN A 179 3.87 15.52 -14.86
CA ASN A 179 3.10 15.99 -13.72
C ASN A 179 2.89 17.53 -13.69
N ALA A 180 3.10 18.23 -14.81
CA ALA A 180 2.88 19.69 -14.86
C ALA A 180 1.45 20.11 -14.48
N ASN A 181 0.46 19.25 -14.71
CA ASN A 181 -0.95 19.47 -14.39
C ASN A 181 -1.39 18.85 -13.05
N LYS A 182 -0.49 18.18 -12.34
CA LYS A 182 -0.81 17.56 -11.04
C LYS A 182 -1.27 18.63 -10.05
N GLY A 183 -2.41 18.37 -9.41
CA GLY A 183 -3.02 19.29 -8.44
C GLY A 183 -3.95 20.32 -9.06
N ASN A 184 -4.06 20.42 -10.38
CA ASN A 184 -5.04 21.29 -11.01
C ASN A 184 -6.45 20.75 -10.78
N ALA A 185 -7.38 21.67 -10.49
CA ALA A 185 -8.77 21.31 -10.31
C ALA A 185 -9.38 20.70 -11.61
N ARG A 186 -10.21 19.71 -11.44
CA ARG A 186 -11.02 19.12 -12.51
C ARG A 186 -12.42 18.76 -11.99
N ILE A 187 -13.34 18.58 -12.92
CA ILE A 187 -14.67 18.09 -12.59
C ILE A 187 -14.57 16.61 -12.21
N LEU A 188 -15.13 16.26 -11.06
CA LEU A 188 -15.21 14.87 -10.61
C LEU A 188 -16.13 14.06 -11.51
N LYS A 189 -15.79 12.80 -11.70
CA LYS A 189 -16.62 11.84 -12.40
C LYS A 189 -17.53 11.09 -11.41
N THR A 190 -18.47 10.35 -11.94
CA THR A 190 -19.29 9.46 -11.11
C THR A 190 -18.42 8.40 -10.43
N PRO A 191 -18.59 8.13 -9.13
CA PRO A 191 -17.89 7.05 -8.46
C PRO A 191 -17.98 5.72 -9.24
N GLY A 192 -16.87 5.05 -9.39
CA GLY A 192 -16.72 3.82 -10.18
C GLY A 192 -16.39 4.00 -11.65
N SER A 193 -16.49 5.23 -12.20
CA SER A 193 -16.35 5.45 -13.65
C SER A 193 -14.99 5.98 -14.10
N PHE A 194 -14.12 6.38 -13.19
CA PHE A 194 -12.83 6.99 -13.52
C PHE A 194 -11.74 6.55 -12.55
N TRP A 195 -10.66 6.03 -13.09
CA TRP A 195 -9.50 5.61 -12.32
C TRP A 195 -8.51 6.76 -12.17
N GLU A 196 -8.09 7.02 -10.94
CA GLU A 196 -7.03 8.00 -10.64
C GLU A 196 -6.24 7.55 -9.41
N TYR A 197 -4.93 7.47 -9.56
CA TYR A 197 -4.04 7.18 -8.44
C TYR A 197 -3.98 8.38 -7.50
N ASN A 198 -4.56 8.24 -6.31
CA ASN A 198 -4.74 9.33 -5.37
C ASN A 198 -4.45 8.89 -3.93
N ASP A 199 -3.34 9.36 -3.37
CA ASP A 199 -2.88 8.95 -2.05
C ASP A 199 -3.79 9.47 -0.93
N VAL A 200 -4.42 10.64 -1.10
CA VAL A 200 -5.35 11.20 -0.11
C VAL A 200 -6.59 10.30 0.01
N ARG A 201 -7.10 9.82 -1.12
CA ARG A 201 -8.23 8.89 -1.15
C ARG A 201 -7.89 7.55 -0.51
N VAL A 202 -6.67 7.05 -0.70
CA VAL A 202 -6.20 5.83 -0.02
C VAL A 202 -6.09 6.04 1.49
N ASN A 203 -5.59 7.18 1.93
CA ASN A 203 -5.58 7.51 3.36
C ASN A 203 -6.99 7.61 3.94
N ARG A 204 -7.95 8.10 3.16
CA ARG A 204 -9.37 8.08 3.55
C ARG A 204 -9.92 6.66 3.69
N LEU A 205 -9.56 5.75 2.78
CA LEU A 205 -9.88 4.33 2.91
C LEU A 205 -9.29 3.74 4.19
N ALA A 206 -8.02 4.02 4.48
CA ALA A 206 -7.37 3.53 5.69
C ALA A 206 -8.10 3.97 6.96
N LEU A 207 -8.53 5.24 7.03
CA LEU A 207 -9.33 5.75 8.14
C LEU A 207 -10.70 5.04 8.23
N ALA A 208 -11.38 4.81 7.11
CA ALA A 208 -12.65 4.10 7.10
C ALA A 208 -12.50 2.65 7.60
N LEU A 209 -11.45 1.94 7.14
CA LEU A 209 -11.15 0.59 7.63
C LEU A 209 -10.80 0.58 9.12
N LEU A 210 -10.04 1.56 9.60
CA LEU A 210 -9.72 1.71 11.02
C LEU A 210 -10.98 1.89 11.87
N ARG A 211 -11.96 2.68 11.40
CA ARG A 211 -13.25 2.88 12.09
C ARG A 211 -14.05 1.58 12.19
N VAL A 212 -14.05 0.78 11.13
CA VAL A 212 -14.75 -0.53 11.14
C VAL A 212 -14.00 -1.55 11.98
N ALA A 213 -12.69 -1.60 11.88
CA ALA A 213 -11.84 -2.53 12.63
C ALA A 213 -11.86 -2.27 14.14
N LYS A 214 -12.03 -1.00 14.57
CA LYS A 214 -11.93 -0.55 15.96
C LYS A 214 -10.65 -0.97 16.67
N ARG A 215 -9.60 -1.23 15.92
CA ARG A 215 -8.26 -1.61 16.39
C ARG A 215 -7.21 -1.20 15.35
N PRO A 216 -5.93 -1.07 15.72
CA PRO A 216 -4.86 -0.75 14.77
C PRO A 216 -4.82 -1.75 13.62
N LEU A 217 -4.78 -1.26 12.38
CA LEU A 217 -4.69 -2.14 11.19
C LEU A 217 -3.37 -2.95 11.14
N PRO A 218 -2.22 -2.41 11.59
CA PRO A 218 -0.99 -3.20 11.70
C PRO A 218 -1.12 -4.41 12.63
N ASP A 219 -1.86 -4.27 13.74
CA ASP A 219 -2.08 -5.37 14.68
C ASP A 219 -2.96 -6.46 14.06
N LEU A 220 -4.02 -6.04 13.35
CA LEU A 220 -4.87 -6.96 12.59
C LEU A 220 -4.07 -7.73 11.54
N LEU A 221 -3.23 -7.03 10.77
CA LEU A 221 -2.37 -7.63 9.76
C LEU A 221 -1.37 -8.60 10.37
N ARG A 222 -0.72 -8.22 11.48
CA ARG A 222 0.26 -9.05 12.19
C ARG A 222 -0.38 -10.36 12.62
N GLU A 223 -1.45 -10.27 13.38
CA GLU A 223 -2.12 -11.43 13.98
C GLU A 223 -2.69 -12.40 12.94
N ARG A 224 -3.31 -11.85 11.90
CA ARG A 224 -4.09 -12.66 10.96
C ARG A 224 -3.29 -13.13 9.73
N ILE A 225 -2.20 -12.47 9.40
CA ILE A 225 -1.41 -12.78 8.21
C ILE A 225 0.07 -12.95 8.53
N MET A 226 0.74 -11.94 9.11
CA MET A 226 2.20 -11.95 9.18
C MET A 226 2.73 -13.01 10.11
N ASP A 227 2.16 -13.17 11.29
CA ASP A 227 2.55 -14.23 12.23
C ASP A 227 2.21 -15.64 11.70
N PRO A 228 0.99 -15.89 11.18
CA PRO A 228 0.65 -17.20 10.59
C PRO A 228 1.54 -17.63 9.43
N ILE A 229 2.05 -16.70 8.60
CA ILE A 229 2.98 -17.06 7.51
C ILE A 229 4.44 -17.11 7.96
N GLY A 230 4.75 -16.83 9.23
CA GLY A 230 6.12 -16.79 9.76
C GLY A 230 6.96 -15.64 9.23
N ALA A 231 6.34 -14.50 8.95
CA ALA A 231 7.07 -13.27 8.59
C ALA A 231 7.98 -12.84 9.75
N SER A 232 9.11 -12.20 9.42
CA SER A 232 10.00 -11.66 10.47
C SER A 232 9.30 -10.56 11.28
N GLU A 233 9.79 -10.30 12.49
CA GLU A 233 9.26 -9.26 13.36
C GLU A 233 9.81 -7.86 13.02
N ASP A 234 10.72 -7.77 12.05
CA ASP A 234 11.47 -6.53 11.72
C ASP A 234 10.66 -5.51 10.91
N TRP A 235 9.44 -5.83 10.47
CA TRP A 235 8.62 -4.89 9.76
C TRP A 235 7.86 -3.97 10.71
N GLU A 236 7.70 -2.72 10.31
CA GLU A 236 6.96 -1.69 11.02
C GLU A 236 5.99 -1.00 10.08
N TRP A 237 4.81 -0.64 10.58
CA TRP A 237 3.86 0.19 9.87
C TRP A 237 3.63 1.47 10.67
N HIS A 238 4.10 2.59 10.14
CA HIS A 238 3.99 3.88 10.82
C HIS A 238 2.76 4.64 10.34
N GLY A 239 1.98 5.16 11.28
CA GLY A 239 0.96 6.15 11.02
C GLY A 239 1.53 7.57 11.13
N TYR A 240 0.77 8.56 10.66
CA TYR A 240 1.09 9.96 10.91
C TYR A 240 0.70 10.34 12.34
N ASN A 241 1.41 11.28 12.96
CA ASN A 241 1.18 11.69 14.35
C ASN A 241 -0.25 12.19 14.63
N ASN A 242 -0.96 12.62 13.59
CA ASN A 242 -2.34 13.10 13.64
C ASN A 242 -3.35 12.12 13.02
N SER A 243 -2.94 10.89 12.68
CA SER A 243 -3.80 9.85 12.10
C SER A 243 -4.31 8.89 13.16
N TRP A 244 -5.28 9.32 13.94
CA TRP A 244 -5.88 8.53 14.99
C TRP A 244 -7.39 8.79 15.09
N ILE A 245 -8.08 7.86 15.70
CA ILE A 245 -9.51 7.97 16.06
C ILE A 245 -9.70 7.68 17.55
N MET A 246 -10.80 8.17 18.10
CA MET A 246 -11.23 7.79 19.46
C MET A 246 -12.29 6.72 19.35
N ILE A 247 -12.09 5.60 20.04
CA ILE A 247 -13.06 4.53 20.20
C ILE A 247 -13.14 4.24 21.69
N GLU A 248 -14.35 4.37 22.28
CA GLU A 248 -14.61 4.08 23.69
C GLU A 248 -13.60 4.74 24.65
N ASN A 249 -13.25 6.00 24.38
CA ASN A 249 -12.22 6.80 25.08
C ASN A 249 -10.77 6.31 24.92
N GLN A 250 -10.51 5.39 24.01
CA GLN A 250 -9.15 4.97 23.65
C GLN A 250 -8.72 5.61 22.34
N LYS A 251 -7.48 6.11 22.32
CA LYS A 251 -6.86 6.60 21.09
C LYS A 251 -6.30 5.43 20.30
N ILE A 252 -6.81 5.23 19.07
CA ILE A 252 -6.36 4.19 18.14
C ILE A 252 -5.75 4.88 16.91
N GLN A 253 -4.57 4.43 16.52
CA GLN A 253 -3.80 4.97 15.39
C GLN A 253 -3.70 3.95 14.28
#